data_decb2b8cc889aceed7787ba936e4bbad
#
_entry.id   decb2b8cc889aceed7787ba936e4bbad
#
_cell.length_a   1.000
_cell.length_b   1.000
_cell.length_c   1.000
_cell.angle_alpha   90.00
_cell.angle_beta   90.00
_cell.angle_gamma   90.00
#
_symmetry.space_group_name_H-M   'P 1'
#
loop_
_entity.id
_entity.type
_entity.pdbx_description
1 polymer ?
#
loop_
_entity_poly.entity_id
_entity_poly.type
_entity_poly.pdbx_seq_one_letter_code
_entity_poly.pdbx_strand_id
1 'polypeptide(L)'
;MSRVVVAEFVPSGSTASALHQWCEVFAEGQRHLSGTAPTATALMEMIEAGDNSADVWRWIARDGGTDEVLGIAQARRNSAEPDLAEFRMYVTPHAQRRGVGRALAELAEVDIAGFGVRRIRVTALVGSAAEHFLGSFDGHRVLLRLANQVQHLSPPTAHSARPGYRIASWRNRTPDELVHSFSEALNRLLDAPGAELQMPERNWGADEVRSWEQKMTGGSQVLLVCCAVDDSVGEVAAATVVTVDEHDSTHASQHDTVVLPQHRGHGLARWVKEQQASVLAAEFPSLRRIYTTVNAENHPMLTVNRSLGYQTVAERILVEIRRVESALHKPR
;
A
#
# COMPACT_ATOMS: atom_id res chain seq x y z
N MET A 1 4.29 -37.07 -8.49
CA MET A 1 4.04 -35.62 -8.22
C MET A 1 3.13 -35.57 -7.01
N SER A 2 3.57 -34.87 -5.94
CA SER A 2 2.75 -34.75 -4.73
C SER A 2 1.52 -33.86 -5.04
N ARG A 3 0.40 -34.21 -4.42
CA ARG A 3 -0.91 -33.59 -4.68
C ARG A 3 -0.96 -32.22 -3.96
N VAL A 4 -1.28 -31.15 -4.66
CA VAL A 4 -1.58 -29.85 -4.04
C VAL A 4 -2.95 -29.95 -3.35
N VAL A 5 -3.00 -29.61 -2.06
CA VAL A 5 -4.22 -29.52 -1.27
C VAL A 5 -4.47 -28.05 -0.94
N VAL A 6 -5.65 -27.54 -1.30
CA VAL A 6 -6.05 -26.16 -1.01
C VAL A 6 -7.24 -26.18 -0.09
N ALA A 7 -7.23 -25.30 0.92
CA ALA A 7 -8.30 -25.17 1.90
C ALA A 7 -8.47 -23.74 2.36
N GLU A 8 -9.64 -23.43 2.89
CA GLU A 8 -9.85 -22.21 3.68
C GLU A 8 -8.90 -22.22 4.90
N PHE A 9 -8.37 -21.05 5.23
CA PHE A 9 -7.49 -20.85 6.37
C PHE A 9 -8.16 -19.95 7.41
N VAL A 10 -8.59 -20.55 8.52
CA VAL A 10 -9.22 -19.84 9.64
C VAL A 10 -8.18 -19.67 10.75
N PRO A 11 -7.66 -18.47 11.02
CA PRO A 11 -6.61 -18.23 12.01
C PRO A 11 -6.96 -18.73 13.40
N SER A 12 -8.18 -18.47 13.88
CA SER A 12 -8.66 -18.87 15.22
C SER A 12 -8.76 -20.38 15.44
N GLY A 13 -8.81 -21.18 14.36
CA GLY A 13 -8.82 -22.63 14.38
C GLY A 13 -7.47 -23.26 14.05
N SER A 14 -6.44 -22.46 13.81
CA SER A 14 -5.12 -22.91 13.35
C SER A 14 -4.15 -23.05 14.53
N THR A 15 -3.10 -23.87 14.37
CA THR A 15 -1.96 -23.85 15.28
C THR A 15 -1.14 -22.56 15.10
N ALA A 16 -0.44 -22.11 16.14
CA ALA A 16 0.46 -20.94 16.04
C ALA A 16 1.52 -21.13 14.95
N SER A 17 2.02 -22.38 14.76
CA SER A 17 2.97 -22.71 13.69
C SER A 17 2.36 -22.53 12.29
N ALA A 18 1.11 -22.97 12.08
CA ALA A 18 0.42 -22.81 10.80
C ALA A 18 0.15 -21.33 10.47
N LEU A 19 -0.25 -20.56 11.47
CA LEU A 19 -0.44 -19.11 11.33
C LEU A 19 0.89 -18.41 11.01
N HIS A 20 1.96 -18.77 11.70
CA HIS A 20 3.28 -18.21 11.43
C HIS A 20 3.73 -18.49 10.00
N GLN A 21 3.63 -19.73 9.52
CA GLN A 21 3.98 -20.10 8.15
C GLN A 21 3.16 -19.32 7.10
N TRP A 22 1.86 -19.16 7.35
CA TRP A 22 1.00 -18.35 6.49
C TRP A 22 1.49 -16.89 6.42
N CYS A 23 1.81 -16.29 7.59
CA CYS A 23 2.33 -14.94 7.71
C CYS A 23 3.73 -14.76 7.08
N GLU A 24 4.60 -15.77 7.17
CA GLU A 24 5.92 -15.76 6.50
C GLU A 24 5.77 -15.65 4.97
N VAL A 25 4.93 -16.51 4.36
CA VAL A 25 4.69 -16.47 2.91
C VAL A 25 4.05 -15.14 2.49
N PHE A 26 3.13 -14.61 3.32
CA PHE A 26 2.53 -13.30 3.07
C PHE A 26 3.56 -12.17 3.13
N ALA A 27 4.38 -12.12 4.18
CA ALA A 27 5.40 -11.09 4.37
C ALA A 27 6.44 -11.12 3.25
N GLU A 28 6.91 -12.31 2.86
CA GLU A 28 7.87 -12.46 1.76
C GLU A 28 7.28 -11.98 0.43
N GLY A 29 6.07 -12.41 0.09
CA GLY A 29 5.37 -12.01 -1.11
C GLY A 29 5.09 -10.50 -1.15
N GLN A 30 4.69 -9.92 -0.03
CA GLN A 30 4.45 -8.48 0.08
C GLN A 30 5.76 -7.68 -0.07
N ARG A 31 6.86 -8.14 0.53
CA ARG A 31 8.18 -7.51 0.38
C ARG A 31 8.66 -7.55 -1.06
N HIS A 32 8.45 -8.68 -1.73
CA HIS A 32 8.78 -8.81 -3.15
C HIS A 32 7.96 -7.82 -4.01
N LEU A 33 6.68 -7.62 -3.69
CA LEU A 33 5.78 -6.73 -4.43
C LEU A 33 6.07 -5.24 -4.19
N SER A 34 6.31 -4.82 -2.95
CA SER A 34 6.37 -3.41 -2.55
C SER A 34 7.72 -2.93 -2.01
N GLY A 35 8.69 -3.83 -1.87
CA GLY A 35 10.00 -3.52 -1.28
C GLY A 35 10.02 -3.56 0.25
N THR A 36 8.87 -3.44 0.89
CA THR A 36 8.71 -3.48 2.35
C THR A 36 7.54 -4.38 2.74
N ALA A 37 7.60 -4.97 3.92
CA ALA A 37 6.48 -5.71 4.52
C ALA A 37 6.64 -5.76 6.04
N PRO A 38 5.53 -5.87 6.79
CA PRO A 38 5.57 -6.24 8.20
C PRO A 38 6.29 -7.59 8.39
N THR A 39 6.85 -7.82 9.56
CA THR A 39 7.38 -9.15 9.90
C THR A 39 6.23 -10.16 10.05
N ALA A 40 6.54 -11.45 9.95
CA ALA A 40 5.55 -12.49 10.18
C ALA A 40 4.91 -12.38 11.57
N THR A 41 5.72 -12.07 12.59
CA THR A 41 5.25 -11.86 13.97
C THR A 41 4.28 -10.68 14.07
N ALA A 42 4.61 -9.54 13.47
CA ALA A 42 3.71 -8.37 13.47
C ALA A 42 2.39 -8.66 12.73
N LEU A 43 2.44 -9.44 11.64
CA LEU A 43 1.23 -9.88 10.94
C LEU A 43 0.39 -10.83 11.80
N MET A 44 1.01 -11.76 12.55
CA MET A 44 0.30 -12.62 13.50
C MET A 44 -0.43 -11.80 14.55
N GLU A 45 0.26 -10.87 15.20
CA GLU A 45 -0.31 -9.97 16.21
C GLU A 45 -1.50 -9.18 15.65
N MET A 46 -1.38 -8.64 14.44
CA MET A 46 -2.48 -7.93 13.76
C MET A 46 -3.69 -8.83 13.52
N ILE A 47 -3.47 -10.08 13.07
CA ILE A 47 -4.55 -11.05 12.82
C ILE A 47 -5.21 -11.46 14.14
N GLU A 48 -4.44 -11.71 15.19
CA GLU A 48 -4.93 -12.10 16.52
C GLU A 48 -5.68 -10.95 17.22
N ALA A 49 -5.23 -9.70 17.02
CA ALA A 49 -5.87 -8.51 17.60
C ALA A 49 -7.26 -8.16 17.02
N GLY A 50 -7.67 -8.79 15.93
CA GLY A 50 -9.03 -8.60 15.42
C GLY A 50 -9.22 -8.43 13.92
N ASP A 51 -8.26 -8.80 13.10
CA ASP A 51 -8.47 -8.86 11.64
C ASP A 51 -9.32 -10.09 11.21
N ASN A 52 -10.12 -10.60 12.14
CA ASN A 52 -11.16 -11.62 11.93
C ASN A 52 -12.51 -10.99 11.55
N SER A 53 -12.49 -9.86 10.83
CA SER A 53 -13.72 -9.30 10.29
C SER A 53 -14.38 -10.30 9.34
N ALA A 54 -15.71 -10.36 9.33
CA ALA A 54 -16.50 -11.20 8.42
C ALA A 54 -16.23 -10.89 6.92
N ASP A 55 -15.40 -9.90 6.66
CA ASP A 55 -15.04 -9.41 5.33
C ASP A 55 -13.62 -9.78 4.89
N VAL A 56 -12.95 -10.69 5.61
CA VAL A 56 -11.62 -11.19 5.24
C VAL A 56 -11.62 -12.71 5.14
N TRP A 57 -11.35 -13.23 3.96
CA TRP A 57 -11.20 -14.65 3.67
C TRP A 57 -9.73 -14.97 3.43
N ARG A 58 -9.29 -16.13 3.88
CA ARG A 58 -7.91 -16.60 3.71
C ARG A 58 -7.89 -18.04 3.25
N TRP A 59 -6.90 -18.37 2.42
CA TRP A 59 -6.68 -19.74 1.92
C TRP A 59 -5.21 -20.11 2.03
N ILE A 60 -4.98 -21.40 2.09
CA ILE A 60 -3.65 -22.00 2.14
C ILE A 60 -3.58 -23.17 1.16
N ALA A 61 -2.49 -23.27 0.44
CA ALA A 61 -2.15 -24.41 -0.38
C ALA A 61 -0.96 -25.15 0.23
N ARG A 62 -1.09 -26.47 0.41
CA ARG A 62 -0.08 -27.34 0.99
C ARG A 62 0.28 -28.49 0.06
N ASP A 63 1.48 -29.01 0.22
CA ASP A 63 1.90 -30.28 -0.35
C ASP A 63 1.24 -31.43 0.43
N GLY A 64 0.45 -32.27 -0.24
CA GLY A 64 -0.30 -33.35 0.41
C GLY A 64 0.55 -34.46 0.99
N GLY A 65 1.85 -34.50 0.72
CA GLY A 65 2.78 -35.51 1.26
C GLY A 65 3.65 -34.98 2.40
N THR A 66 4.08 -33.72 2.34
CA THR A 66 5.00 -33.09 3.30
C THR A 66 4.35 -32.08 4.22
N ASP A 67 3.11 -31.67 3.94
CA ASP A 67 2.38 -30.59 4.61
C ASP A 67 3.06 -29.19 4.49
N GLU A 68 4.03 -29.05 3.61
CA GLU A 68 4.71 -27.80 3.33
C GLU A 68 3.76 -26.76 2.72
N VAL A 69 3.85 -25.49 3.14
CA VAL A 69 3.06 -24.41 2.55
C VAL A 69 3.63 -24.02 1.19
N LEU A 70 2.85 -24.23 0.16
CA LEU A 70 3.20 -23.95 -1.25
C LEU A 70 2.71 -22.56 -1.70
N GLY A 71 1.70 -22.01 -1.03
CA GLY A 71 1.16 -20.72 -1.35
C GLY A 71 -0.02 -20.36 -0.45
N ILE A 72 -0.39 -19.10 -0.50
CA ILE A 72 -1.49 -18.54 0.29
C ILE A 72 -2.29 -17.54 -0.55
N ALA A 73 -3.55 -17.29 -0.14
CA ALA A 73 -4.34 -16.21 -0.69
C ALA A 73 -5.16 -15.53 0.41
N GLN A 74 -5.49 -14.27 0.18
CA GLN A 74 -6.39 -13.48 1.02
C GLN A 74 -7.28 -12.62 0.13
N ALA A 75 -8.57 -12.54 0.45
CA ALA A 75 -9.50 -11.55 -0.07
C ALA A 75 -10.00 -10.69 1.09
N ARG A 76 -10.12 -9.39 0.85
CA ARG A 76 -10.74 -8.44 1.78
C ARG A 76 -11.81 -7.66 1.01
N ARG A 77 -13.06 -7.70 1.50
CA ARG A 77 -14.14 -6.93 0.88
C ARG A 77 -13.88 -5.44 1.05
N ASN A 78 -14.18 -4.67 0.02
CA ASN A 78 -14.18 -3.23 0.08
C ASN A 78 -15.47 -2.76 0.77
N SER A 79 -15.35 -1.99 1.86
CA SER A 79 -16.52 -1.50 2.60
C SER A 79 -17.37 -0.50 1.83
N ALA A 80 -16.76 0.27 0.90
CA ALA A 80 -17.44 1.24 0.07
C ALA A 80 -18.07 0.61 -1.19
N GLU A 81 -17.49 -0.49 -1.67
CA GLU A 81 -17.95 -1.23 -2.84
C GLU A 81 -18.13 -2.72 -2.46
N PRO A 82 -19.29 -3.14 -1.90
CA PRO A 82 -19.47 -4.49 -1.34
C PRO A 82 -19.35 -5.64 -2.35
N ASP A 83 -19.50 -5.37 -3.64
CA ASP A 83 -19.29 -6.33 -4.73
C ASP A 83 -17.83 -6.48 -5.15
N LEU A 84 -16.92 -5.70 -4.54
CA LEU A 84 -15.48 -5.67 -4.80
C LEU A 84 -14.71 -6.24 -3.62
N ALA A 85 -13.71 -7.09 -3.92
CA ALA A 85 -12.69 -7.49 -2.93
C ALA A 85 -11.28 -7.17 -3.44
N GLU A 86 -10.42 -6.73 -2.53
CA GLU A 86 -8.97 -6.71 -2.75
C GLU A 86 -8.45 -8.12 -2.56
N PHE A 87 -7.69 -8.62 -3.53
CA PHE A 87 -7.17 -9.97 -3.52
C PHE A 87 -5.64 -9.96 -3.55
N ARG A 88 -5.03 -10.78 -2.71
CA ARG A 88 -3.59 -11.01 -2.66
C ARG A 88 -3.32 -12.51 -2.69
N MET A 89 -2.35 -12.93 -3.49
CA MET A 89 -1.97 -14.33 -3.60
C MET A 89 -0.46 -14.43 -3.78
N TYR A 90 0.16 -15.29 -3.00
CA TYR A 90 1.60 -15.54 -3.04
C TYR A 90 1.86 -17.04 -3.14
N VAL A 91 2.61 -17.43 -4.14
CA VAL A 91 3.06 -18.81 -4.35
C VAL A 91 4.57 -18.85 -4.18
N THR A 92 5.04 -19.71 -3.30
CA THR A 92 6.47 -19.85 -3.04
C THR A 92 7.26 -20.13 -4.33
N PRO A 93 8.48 -19.61 -4.50
CA PRO A 93 9.20 -19.70 -5.77
C PRO A 93 9.31 -21.12 -6.33
N HIS A 94 9.62 -22.10 -5.46
CA HIS A 94 9.76 -23.49 -5.85
C HIS A 94 8.44 -24.21 -6.20
N ALA A 95 7.29 -23.64 -5.81
CA ALA A 95 5.96 -24.18 -6.10
C ALA A 95 5.28 -23.48 -7.31
N GLN A 96 5.90 -22.45 -7.88
CA GLN A 96 5.38 -21.79 -9.06
C GLN A 96 5.32 -22.74 -10.27
N ARG A 97 4.40 -22.47 -11.22
CA ARG A 97 4.17 -23.26 -12.44
C ARG A 97 3.72 -24.71 -12.20
N ARG A 98 3.31 -25.05 -10.97
CA ARG A 98 2.78 -26.36 -10.57
C ARG A 98 1.26 -26.36 -10.36
N GLY A 99 0.53 -25.32 -10.81
CA GLY A 99 -0.93 -25.20 -10.68
C GLY A 99 -1.41 -24.63 -9.33
N VAL A 100 -0.52 -24.36 -8.37
CA VAL A 100 -0.86 -23.88 -7.02
C VAL A 100 -1.69 -22.58 -7.08
N GLY A 101 -1.24 -21.58 -7.84
CA GLY A 101 -1.96 -20.31 -7.97
C GLY A 101 -3.34 -20.49 -8.60
N ARG A 102 -3.49 -21.37 -9.57
CA ARG A 102 -4.79 -21.66 -10.18
C ARG A 102 -5.74 -22.32 -9.19
N ALA A 103 -5.27 -23.32 -8.44
CA ALA A 103 -6.09 -23.99 -7.43
C ALA A 103 -6.54 -23.05 -6.30
N LEU A 104 -5.65 -22.14 -5.84
CA LEU A 104 -6.01 -21.09 -4.88
C LEU A 104 -7.06 -20.12 -5.44
N ALA A 105 -6.91 -19.67 -6.68
CA ALA A 105 -7.83 -18.75 -7.32
C ALA A 105 -9.22 -19.37 -7.54
N GLU A 106 -9.27 -20.63 -7.98
CA GLU A 106 -10.53 -21.37 -8.21
C GLU A 106 -11.33 -21.55 -6.91
N LEU A 107 -10.67 -21.94 -5.81
CA LEU A 107 -11.34 -22.09 -4.50
C LEU A 107 -11.79 -20.71 -3.98
N ALA A 108 -10.92 -19.71 -4.02
CA ALA A 108 -11.25 -18.36 -3.57
C ALA A 108 -12.45 -17.78 -4.35
N GLU A 109 -12.49 -17.96 -5.67
CA GLU A 109 -13.61 -17.50 -6.52
C GLU A 109 -14.95 -18.11 -6.08
N VAL A 110 -14.97 -19.41 -5.79
CA VAL A 110 -16.19 -20.09 -5.33
C VAL A 110 -16.66 -19.53 -4.00
N ASP A 111 -15.73 -19.41 -3.04
CA ASP A 111 -16.06 -19.00 -1.67
C ASP A 111 -16.57 -17.55 -1.63
N ILE A 112 -15.82 -16.60 -2.20
CA ILE A 112 -16.21 -15.17 -2.14
C ILE A 112 -17.46 -14.85 -2.96
N ALA A 113 -17.76 -15.63 -4.00
CA ALA A 113 -18.97 -15.45 -4.82
C ALA A 113 -20.25 -15.67 -4.00
N GLY A 114 -20.24 -16.59 -3.04
CA GLY A 114 -21.34 -16.83 -2.12
C GLY A 114 -21.69 -15.61 -1.25
N PHE A 115 -20.77 -14.67 -1.10
CA PHE A 115 -20.94 -13.42 -0.35
C PHE A 115 -21.24 -12.19 -1.24
N GLY A 116 -21.53 -12.40 -2.54
CA GLY A 116 -21.92 -11.35 -3.47
C GLY A 116 -20.73 -10.57 -4.07
N VAL A 117 -19.48 -11.00 -3.86
CA VAL A 117 -18.31 -10.42 -4.52
C VAL A 117 -18.32 -10.83 -5.99
N ARG A 118 -18.26 -9.83 -6.88
CA ARG A 118 -18.30 -9.99 -8.35
C ARG A 118 -17.05 -9.45 -9.04
N ARG A 119 -16.29 -8.63 -8.33
CA ARG A 119 -15.04 -8.01 -8.81
C ARG A 119 -13.92 -8.24 -7.81
N ILE A 120 -12.74 -8.52 -8.32
CA ILE A 120 -11.53 -8.56 -7.50
C ILE A 120 -10.49 -7.58 -8.06
N ARG A 121 -9.77 -6.91 -7.18
CA ARG A 121 -8.59 -6.10 -7.52
C ARG A 121 -7.33 -6.77 -7.02
N VAL A 122 -6.37 -6.89 -7.90
CA VAL A 122 -5.07 -7.54 -7.65
C VAL A 122 -3.95 -6.62 -8.10
N THR A 123 -2.88 -6.58 -7.33
CA THR A 123 -1.66 -5.87 -7.72
C THR A 123 -0.58 -6.88 -8.10
N ALA A 124 0.10 -6.68 -9.22
CA ALA A 124 1.21 -7.50 -9.68
C ALA A 124 2.38 -6.64 -10.17
N LEU A 125 3.61 -7.18 -10.11
CA LEU A 125 4.78 -6.58 -10.75
C LEU A 125 4.70 -6.79 -12.27
N VAL A 126 5.04 -5.76 -13.02
CA VAL A 126 5.15 -5.81 -14.48
C VAL A 126 6.29 -6.76 -14.85
N GLY A 127 6.09 -7.58 -15.89
CA GLY A 127 7.04 -8.61 -16.34
C GLY A 127 7.09 -9.86 -15.47
N SER A 128 6.30 -9.94 -14.37
CA SER A 128 6.31 -11.09 -13.48
C SER A 128 5.41 -12.24 -13.95
N ALA A 129 5.61 -13.42 -13.35
CA ALA A 129 4.69 -14.55 -13.54
C ALA A 129 3.25 -14.22 -13.09
N ALA A 130 3.08 -13.31 -12.13
CA ALA A 130 1.77 -12.86 -11.68
C ALA A 130 1.03 -12.05 -12.74
N GLU A 131 1.70 -11.12 -13.44
CA GLU A 131 1.09 -10.39 -14.56
C GLU A 131 0.59 -11.34 -15.66
N HIS A 132 1.44 -12.31 -16.06
CA HIS A 132 1.05 -13.32 -17.04
C HIS A 132 -0.14 -14.18 -16.56
N PHE A 133 -0.15 -14.52 -15.27
CA PHE A 133 -1.24 -15.28 -14.67
C PHE A 133 -2.54 -14.47 -14.69
N LEU A 134 -2.51 -13.20 -14.30
CA LEU A 134 -3.69 -12.32 -14.35
C LEU A 134 -4.20 -12.12 -15.78
N GLY A 135 -3.31 -12.02 -16.76
CA GLY A 135 -3.66 -11.94 -18.17
C GLY A 135 -4.36 -13.19 -18.73
N SER A 136 -4.34 -14.32 -18.02
CA SER A 136 -5.02 -15.55 -18.41
C SER A 136 -6.50 -15.61 -18.01
N PHE A 137 -6.99 -14.64 -17.23
CA PHE A 137 -8.40 -14.56 -16.83
C PHE A 137 -9.20 -13.70 -17.81
N ASP A 138 -10.34 -14.21 -18.23
CA ASP A 138 -11.30 -13.44 -19.01
C ASP A 138 -11.83 -12.25 -18.18
N GLY A 139 -12.04 -11.11 -18.82
CA GLY A 139 -12.55 -9.91 -18.15
C GLY A 139 -11.54 -9.19 -17.28
N HIS A 140 -10.24 -9.52 -17.38
CA HIS A 140 -9.19 -8.72 -16.72
C HIS A 140 -9.03 -7.35 -17.38
N ARG A 141 -8.83 -6.33 -16.55
CA ARG A 141 -8.60 -4.95 -16.99
C ARG A 141 -7.52 -4.30 -16.13
N VAL A 142 -6.49 -3.78 -16.74
CA VAL A 142 -5.50 -2.93 -16.04
C VAL A 142 -6.14 -1.57 -15.76
N LEU A 143 -6.23 -1.21 -14.48
CA LEU A 143 -6.80 0.07 -14.02
C LEU A 143 -5.73 1.14 -13.87
N LEU A 144 -4.58 0.77 -13.30
CA LEU A 144 -3.46 1.67 -13.03
C LEU A 144 -2.12 1.00 -13.31
N ARG A 145 -1.14 1.83 -13.67
CA ARG A 145 0.28 1.51 -13.60
C ARG A 145 0.93 2.36 -12.52
N LEU A 146 1.71 1.72 -11.65
CA LEU A 146 2.32 2.33 -10.48
C LEU A 146 3.84 2.15 -10.55
N ALA A 147 4.58 3.25 -10.43
CA ALA A 147 6.03 3.23 -10.35
C ALA A 147 6.45 3.12 -8.87
N ASN A 148 7.14 2.05 -8.50
CA ASN A 148 7.83 1.93 -7.23
C ASN A 148 9.16 2.67 -7.36
N GLN A 149 9.38 3.66 -6.51
CA GLN A 149 10.56 4.49 -6.56
C GLN A 149 11.33 4.44 -5.25
N VAL A 150 12.64 4.58 -5.34
CA VAL A 150 13.54 4.69 -4.20
C VAL A 150 14.41 5.93 -4.35
N GLN A 151 14.58 6.68 -3.26
CA GLN A 151 15.57 7.72 -3.12
C GLN A 151 16.64 7.23 -2.14
N HIS A 152 17.91 7.32 -2.52
CA HIS A 152 19.02 7.17 -1.59
C HIS A 152 19.25 8.52 -0.92
N LEU A 153 19.21 8.55 0.42
CA LEU A 153 19.46 9.76 1.17
C LEU A 153 20.92 10.20 1.01
N SER A 154 21.08 11.44 0.62
CA SER A 154 22.34 12.14 0.64
C SER A 154 22.44 13.02 1.90
N PRO A 155 23.65 13.42 2.33
CA PRO A 155 23.78 14.40 3.39
C PRO A 155 22.91 15.64 3.13
N PRO A 156 22.32 16.23 4.18
CA PRO A 156 21.44 17.38 4.01
C PRO A 156 22.21 18.55 3.37
N THR A 157 21.59 19.13 2.35
CA THR A 157 22.06 20.36 1.70
C THR A 157 21.23 21.54 2.19
N ALA A 158 21.84 22.71 2.26
CA ALA A 158 21.07 23.93 2.56
C ALA A 158 20.04 24.17 1.46
N HIS A 159 18.78 24.31 1.85
CA HIS A 159 17.69 24.57 0.94
C HIS A 159 17.31 26.05 0.96
N SER A 160 17.09 26.63 -0.23
CA SER A 160 16.68 28.04 -0.35
C SER A 160 15.27 28.22 0.21
N ALA A 161 15.08 29.27 1.00
CA ALA A 161 13.76 29.69 1.43
C ALA A 161 12.83 29.98 0.23
N ARG A 162 11.54 29.83 0.44
CA ARG A 162 10.52 30.21 -0.53
C ARG A 162 9.82 31.47 -0.05
N PRO A 163 9.96 32.60 -0.74
CA PRO A 163 9.30 33.86 -0.34
C PRO A 163 7.78 33.65 -0.16
N GLY A 164 7.23 34.14 0.92
CA GLY A 164 5.82 34.01 1.27
C GLY A 164 5.43 32.67 1.91
N TYR A 165 6.40 31.80 2.17
CA TYR A 165 6.14 30.50 2.82
C TYR A 165 7.20 30.19 3.87
N ARG A 166 6.76 29.56 4.99
CA ARG A 166 7.63 28.96 6.00
C ARG A 166 7.44 27.47 6.08
N ILE A 167 8.44 26.77 6.57
CA ILE A 167 8.34 25.32 6.87
C ILE A 167 7.79 25.14 8.29
N ALA A 168 6.83 24.21 8.41
CA ALA A 168 6.41 23.62 9.66
C ALA A 168 6.58 22.09 9.57
N SER A 169 7.22 21.50 10.60
CA SER A 169 7.41 20.05 10.66
C SER A 169 7.01 19.53 12.03
N TRP A 170 6.43 18.33 12.07
CA TRP A 170 6.03 17.70 13.32
C TRP A 170 6.12 16.19 13.25
N ARG A 171 6.09 15.57 14.42
CA ARG A 171 6.13 14.14 14.63
C ARG A 171 4.81 13.69 15.25
N ASN A 172 4.22 12.65 14.71
CA ASN A 172 3.05 11.90 15.20
C ASN A 172 1.74 12.68 15.28
N ARG A 173 1.78 13.96 15.69
CA ARG A 173 0.57 14.75 15.92
C ARG A 173 0.68 16.13 15.28
N THR A 174 -0.27 16.47 14.44
CA THR A 174 -0.39 17.80 13.82
C THR A 174 -0.67 18.86 14.90
N PRO A 175 0.00 20.02 14.89
CA PRO A 175 -0.32 21.16 15.74
C PRO A 175 -1.79 21.56 15.60
N ASP A 176 -2.46 21.89 16.71
CA ASP A 176 -3.89 22.16 16.71
C ASP A 176 -4.26 23.38 15.84
N GLU A 177 -3.36 24.35 15.73
CA GLU A 177 -3.51 25.52 14.84
C GLU A 177 -3.43 25.20 13.34
N LEU A 178 -2.82 24.06 12.96
CA LEU A 178 -2.67 23.66 11.56
C LEU A 178 -3.60 22.50 11.16
N VAL A 179 -4.25 21.82 12.11
CA VAL A 179 -4.98 20.60 11.81
C VAL A 179 -6.12 20.80 10.80
N HIS A 180 -6.77 21.93 10.84
CA HIS A 180 -7.88 22.25 9.91
C HIS A 180 -7.35 22.42 8.47
N SER A 181 -6.39 23.33 8.25
CA SER A 181 -5.81 23.55 6.92
C SER A 181 -5.02 22.32 6.41
N PHE A 182 -4.45 21.51 7.31
CA PHE A 182 -3.82 20.23 6.95
C PHE A 182 -4.86 19.21 6.48
N SER A 183 -6.05 19.13 7.13
CA SER A 183 -7.13 18.24 6.69
C SER A 183 -7.63 18.63 5.28
N GLU A 184 -7.77 19.92 5.00
CA GLU A 184 -8.13 20.43 3.66
C GLU A 184 -7.09 20.03 2.61
N ALA A 185 -5.79 20.14 2.94
CA ALA A 185 -4.73 19.71 2.06
C ALA A 185 -4.81 18.20 1.77
N LEU A 186 -5.06 17.36 2.79
CA LEU A 186 -5.20 15.91 2.62
C LEU A 186 -6.44 15.53 1.78
N ASN A 187 -7.54 16.28 1.88
CA ASN A 187 -8.73 16.06 1.05
C ASN A 187 -8.43 16.29 -0.45
N ARG A 188 -7.48 17.15 -0.79
CA ARG A 188 -7.05 17.40 -2.18
C ARG A 188 -6.15 16.33 -2.79
N LEU A 189 -5.78 15.30 -2.04
CA LEU A 189 -5.05 14.16 -2.61
C LEU A 189 -5.86 13.41 -3.67
N LEU A 190 -7.20 13.44 -3.57
CA LEU A 190 -8.10 12.87 -4.57
C LEU A 190 -8.06 13.59 -5.92
N ASP A 191 -7.50 14.79 -6.00
CA ASP A 191 -7.30 15.52 -7.27
C ASP A 191 -6.18 14.89 -8.14
N ALA A 192 -5.39 13.96 -7.58
CA ALA A 192 -4.33 13.27 -8.32
C ALA A 192 -4.89 12.19 -9.26
N PRO A 193 -4.31 12.00 -10.46
CA PRO A 193 -4.77 10.98 -11.40
C PRO A 193 -4.83 9.60 -10.76
N GLY A 194 -5.98 8.91 -10.85
CA GLY A 194 -6.20 7.56 -10.35
C GLY A 194 -6.20 7.43 -8.82
N ALA A 195 -6.29 8.53 -8.09
CA ALA A 195 -6.36 8.51 -6.63
C ALA A 195 -7.61 7.78 -6.13
N GLU A 196 -8.73 7.93 -6.81
CA GLU A 196 -10.01 7.26 -6.52
C GLU A 196 -9.93 5.73 -6.55
N LEU A 197 -8.94 5.17 -7.26
CA LEU A 197 -8.68 3.73 -7.30
C LEU A 197 -7.74 3.25 -6.19
N GLN A 198 -7.05 4.17 -5.52
CA GLN A 198 -6.01 3.87 -4.53
C GLN A 198 -6.42 4.22 -3.11
N MET A 199 -7.35 5.14 -2.94
CA MET A 199 -7.80 5.59 -1.63
C MET A 199 -9.30 5.90 -1.64
N PRO A 200 -9.98 5.72 -0.48
CA PRO A 200 -11.40 6.06 -0.35
C PRO A 200 -11.60 7.57 -0.47
N GLU A 201 -12.83 7.95 -0.77
CA GLU A 201 -13.25 9.36 -0.72
C GLU A 201 -12.94 9.96 0.65
N ARG A 202 -12.40 11.17 0.65
CA ARG A 202 -11.99 11.90 1.86
C ARG A 202 -12.81 13.17 2.00
N ASN A 203 -13.41 13.32 3.15
CA ASN A 203 -14.00 14.56 3.63
C ASN A 203 -13.60 14.74 5.10
N TRP A 204 -12.30 14.93 5.30
CA TRP A 204 -11.69 14.91 6.61
C TRP A 204 -11.75 16.28 7.26
N GLY A 205 -12.09 16.28 8.54
CA GLY A 205 -11.88 17.38 9.48
C GLY A 205 -10.76 17.02 10.46
N ALA A 206 -10.72 17.74 11.58
CA ALA A 206 -9.70 17.53 12.60
C ALA A 206 -9.75 16.12 13.23
N ASP A 207 -10.93 15.60 13.50
CA ASP A 207 -11.11 14.30 14.16
C ASP A 207 -10.67 13.14 13.26
N GLU A 208 -10.93 13.22 11.95
CA GLU A 208 -10.46 12.24 10.98
C GLU A 208 -8.94 12.28 10.86
N VAL A 209 -8.31 13.47 10.90
CA VAL A 209 -6.84 13.59 10.95
C VAL A 209 -6.30 12.92 12.21
N ARG A 210 -6.89 13.14 13.39
CA ARG A 210 -6.47 12.50 14.64
C ARG A 210 -6.59 10.97 14.58
N SER A 211 -7.69 10.47 14.02
CA SER A 211 -7.91 9.03 13.83
C SER A 211 -6.92 8.43 12.84
N TRP A 212 -6.59 9.15 11.78
CA TRP A 212 -5.59 8.75 10.80
C TRP A 212 -4.18 8.73 11.40
N GLU A 213 -3.80 9.77 12.17
CA GLU A 213 -2.53 9.81 12.88
C GLU A 213 -2.34 8.59 13.79
N GLN A 214 -3.37 8.24 14.56
CA GLN A 214 -3.34 7.03 15.43
C GLN A 214 -3.10 5.75 14.63
N LYS A 215 -3.72 5.61 13.45
CA LYS A 215 -3.51 4.46 12.57
C LYS A 215 -2.09 4.44 11.98
N MET A 216 -1.58 5.61 11.57
CA MET A 216 -0.25 5.75 10.99
C MET A 216 0.90 5.55 12.00
N THR A 217 0.62 5.75 13.28
CA THR A 217 1.57 5.57 14.39
C THR A 217 1.35 4.25 15.15
N GLY A 218 0.54 3.33 14.60
CA GLY A 218 0.34 2.01 15.19
C GLY A 218 1.63 1.18 15.19
N GLY A 219 1.86 0.43 16.26
CA GLY A 219 3.09 -0.34 16.45
C GLY A 219 4.31 0.56 16.68
N SER A 220 5.40 0.27 15.96
CA SER A 220 6.68 1.02 16.04
C SER A 220 6.80 2.14 15.01
N GLN A 221 5.70 2.53 14.35
CA GLN A 221 5.73 3.53 13.29
C GLN A 221 5.77 4.96 13.85
N VAL A 222 6.69 5.75 13.34
CA VAL A 222 6.77 7.20 13.56
C VAL A 222 6.28 7.92 12.33
N LEU A 223 5.29 8.76 12.51
CA LEU A 223 4.76 9.64 11.48
C LEU A 223 5.50 10.98 11.49
N LEU A 224 6.04 11.38 10.36
CA LEU A 224 6.71 12.66 10.15
C LEU A 224 6.00 13.42 9.03
N VAL A 225 5.65 14.66 9.31
CA VAL A 225 5.01 15.54 8.33
C VAL A 225 5.85 16.81 8.19
N CYS A 226 6.03 17.24 6.94
CA CYS A 226 6.64 18.53 6.62
C CYS A 226 5.70 19.32 5.71
N CYS A 227 5.39 20.54 6.10
CA CYS A 227 4.48 21.43 5.38
C CYS A 227 5.14 22.74 4.99
N ALA A 228 4.72 23.30 3.86
CA ALA A 228 4.85 24.71 3.57
C ALA A 228 3.57 25.41 4.04
N VAL A 229 3.73 26.42 4.87
CA VAL A 229 2.63 27.26 5.40
C VAL A 229 2.72 28.63 4.72
N ASP A 230 1.61 29.10 4.19
CA ASP A 230 1.51 30.45 3.62
C ASP A 230 1.59 31.48 4.73
N ASP A 231 2.56 32.40 4.65
CA ASP A 231 2.80 33.41 5.69
C ASP A 231 1.69 34.47 5.76
N SER A 232 0.89 34.62 4.71
CA SER A 232 -0.17 35.64 4.65
C SER A 232 -1.41 35.26 5.44
N VAL A 233 -1.74 33.96 5.49
CA VAL A 233 -2.94 33.42 6.14
C VAL A 233 -2.62 32.45 7.27
N GLY A 234 -1.40 31.92 7.34
CA GLY A 234 -0.99 30.94 8.34
C GLY A 234 -1.49 29.52 8.09
N GLU A 235 -1.91 29.20 6.86
CA GLU A 235 -2.51 27.93 6.47
C GLU A 235 -1.54 27.03 5.67
N VAL A 236 -1.79 25.73 5.68
CA VAL A 236 -1.01 24.75 4.94
C VAL A 236 -1.23 24.92 3.44
N ALA A 237 -0.16 25.22 2.70
CA ALA A 237 -0.15 25.36 1.23
C ALA A 237 0.32 24.08 0.53
N ALA A 238 1.21 23.32 1.16
CA ALA A 238 1.70 22.04 0.69
C ALA A 238 2.11 21.18 1.88
N ALA A 239 2.01 19.86 1.72
CA ALA A 239 2.41 18.89 2.74
C ALA A 239 3.05 17.65 2.12
N THR A 240 3.94 17.01 2.88
CA THR A 240 4.49 15.69 2.57
C THR A 240 4.54 14.85 3.84
N VAL A 241 4.23 13.56 3.70
CA VAL A 241 4.03 12.62 4.80
C VAL A 241 4.96 11.42 4.65
N VAL A 242 5.66 11.08 5.71
CA VAL A 242 6.59 9.92 5.75
C VAL A 242 6.37 9.14 7.03
N THR A 243 6.52 7.81 6.98
CA THR A 243 6.66 6.97 8.17
C THR A 243 8.03 6.28 8.21
N VAL A 244 8.52 6.06 9.43
CA VAL A 244 9.73 5.31 9.73
C VAL A 244 9.40 4.29 10.80
N ASP A 245 9.87 3.05 10.65
CA ASP A 245 9.79 2.06 11.71
C ASP A 245 10.97 2.25 12.68
N GLU A 246 10.70 2.47 13.97
CA GLU A 246 11.77 2.66 14.98
C GLU A 246 12.62 1.40 15.19
N HIS A 247 12.05 0.20 14.96
CA HIS A 247 12.80 -1.06 15.07
C HIS A 247 13.67 -1.34 13.84
N ASP A 248 13.32 -0.77 12.66
CA ASP A 248 14.13 -0.81 11.44
C ASP A 248 14.14 0.56 10.76
N SER A 249 14.90 1.48 11.32
CA SER A 249 15.03 2.84 10.79
C SER A 249 16.02 2.97 9.62
N THR A 250 16.34 1.87 8.93
CA THR A 250 17.22 1.89 7.74
C THR A 250 16.51 2.42 6.49
N HIS A 251 15.19 2.44 6.50
CA HIS A 251 14.37 2.94 5.41
C HIS A 251 13.11 3.66 5.91
N ALA A 252 12.57 4.52 5.06
CA ALA A 252 11.34 5.26 5.29
C ALA A 252 10.33 4.98 4.16
N SER A 253 9.05 5.09 4.49
CA SER A 253 7.95 5.03 3.52
C SER A 253 7.40 6.43 3.30
N GLN A 254 7.58 6.96 2.09
CA GLN A 254 6.97 8.22 1.65
C GLN A 254 5.55 7.94 1.19
N HIS A 255 4.59 8.54 1.87
CA HIS A 255 3.18 8.43 1.55
C HIS A 255 2.72 9.59 0.66
N ASP A 256 1.90 10.45 1.21
CA ASP A 256 1.23 11.52 0.51
C ASP A 256 2.17 12.72 0.27
N THR A 257 1.99 13.40 -0.87
CA THR A 257 2.53 14.73 -1.14
C THR A 257 1.48 15.52 -1.88
N VAL A 258 1.09 16.65 -1.34
CA VAL A 258 0.03 17.51 -1.89
C VAL A 258 0.49 18.95 -1.97
N VAL A 259 0.04 19.66 -2.99
CA VAL A 259 0.13 21.12 -3.10
C VAL A 259 -1.26 21.62 -3.47
N LEU A 260 -1.81 22.52 -2.67
CA LEU A 260 -3.11 23.12 -2.94
C LEU A 260 -3.11 23.84 -4.30
N PRO A 261 -4.21 23.78 -5.07
CA PRO A 261 -4.26 24.29 -6.44
C PRO A 261 -3.73 25.73 -6.59
N GLN A 262 -4.11 26.63 -5.69
CA GLN A 262 -3.70 28.05 -5.71
C GLN A 262 -2.21 28.27 -5.43
N HIS A 263 -1.50 27.26 -4.89
CA HIS A 263 -0.07 27.31 -4.56
C HIS A 263 0.79 26.45 -5.50
N ARG A 264 0.20 25.89 -6.57
CA ARG A 264 0.96 25.13 -7.58
C ARG A 264 1.87 26.06 -8.40
N GLY A 265 2.94 25.50 -8.98
CA GLY A 265 3.91 26.29 -9.77
C GLY A 265 5.01 26.97 -8.95
N HIS A 266 4.91 27.04 -7.61
CA HIS A 266 5.90 27.67 -6.72
C HIS A 266 7.01 26.74 -6.25
N GLY A 267 7.06 25.49 -6.75
CA GLY A 267 8.08 24.51 -6.37
C GLY A 267 7.93 23.92 -4.96
N LEU A 268 6.76 24.06 -4.34
CA LEU A 268 6.52 23.67 -2.95
C LEU A 268 6.61 22.16 -2.73
N ALA A 269 6.11 21.34 -3.68
CA ALA A 269 6.22 19.87 -3.55
C ALA A 269 7.68 19.42 -3.41
N ARG A 270 8.57 19.95 -4.24
CA ARG A 270 10.00 19.69 -4.16
C ARG A 270 10.56 20.18 -2.82
N TRP A 271 10.23 21.40 -2.43
CA TRP A 271 10.78 22.03 -1.23
C TRP A 271 10.39 21.29 0.05
N VAL A 272 9.11 20.91 0.25
CA VAL A 272 8.69 20.15 1.44
C VAL A 272 9.35 18.78 1.50
N LYS A 273 9.55 18.11 0.35
CA LYS A 273 10.26 16.82 0.30
C LYS A 273 11.76 16.95 0.60
N GLU A 274 12.41 18.02 0.13
CA GLU A 274 13.80 18.34 0.46
C GLU A 274 13.96 18.58 1.96
N GLN A 275 13.07 19.38 2.56
CA GLN A 275 13.08 19.64 4.00
C GLN A 275 12.81 18.37 4.81
N GLN A 276 11.84 17.56 4.37
CA GLN A 276 11.55 16.26 4.99
C GLN A 276 12.77 15.33 4.98
N ALA A 277 13.49 15.26 3.87
CA ALA A 277 14.71 14.45 3.77
C ALA A 277 15.78 14.92 4.75
N SER A 278 15.90 16.23 4.99
CA SER A 278 16.82 16.80 5.97
C SER A 278 16.42 16.46 7.42
N VAL A 279 15.13 16.53 7.74
CA VAL A 279 14.59 16.10 9.04
C VAL A 279 14.88 14.61 9.27
N LEU A 280 14.58 13.78 8.27
CA LEU A 280 14.84 12.34 8.33
C LEU A 280 16.32 12.01 8.56
N ALA A 281 17.23 12.67 7.85
CA ALA A 281 18.66 12.46 8.01
C ALA A 281 19.18 12.86 9.40
N ALA A 282 18.57 13.88 10.01
CA ALA A 282 18.92 14.35 11.33
C ALA A 282 18.38 13.44 12.46
N GLU A 283 17.11 13.02 12.35
CA GLU A 283 16.42 12.23 13.37
C GLU A 283 16.77 10.73 13.29
N PHE A 284 17.06 10.22 12.10
CA PHE A 284 17.34 8.79 11.85
C PHE A 284 18.68 8.59 11.16
N PRO A 285 19.81 8.64 11.87
CA PRO A 285 21.15 8.56 11.27
C PRO A 285 21.45 7.24 10.53
N SER A 286 20.69 6.17 10.83
CA SER A 286 20.76 4.88 10.14
C SER A 286 19.97 4.83 8.83
N LEU A 287 19.09 5.81 8.58
CA LEU A 287 18.24 5.83 7.38
C LEU A 287 19.09 5.98 6.12
N ARG A 288 18.80 5.15 5.14
CA ARG A 288 19.52 5.11 3.85
C ARG A 288 18.63 5.31 2.65
N ARG A 289 17.35 4.92 2.74
CA ARG A 289 16.45 4.87 1.60
C ARG A 289 15.07 5.40 1.97
N ILE A 290 14.44 6.08 1.02
CA ILE A 290 13.03 6.45 1.09
C ILE A 290 12.32 5.78 -0.08
N TYR A 291 11.32 4.95 0.22
CA TYR A 291 10.48 4.27 -0.76
C TYR A 291 9.19 5.04 -0.99
N THR A 292 8.71 5.06 -2.22
CA THR A 292 7.41 5.62 -2.58
C THR A 292 6.80 4.88 -3.76
N THR A 293 5.49 5.04 -3.93
CA THR A 293 4.75 4.56 -5.09
C THR A 293 3.99 5.72 -5.71
N VAL A 294 4.11 5.87 -7.02
CA VAL A 294 3.48 6.96 -7.77
C VAL A 294 2.73 6.38 -8.97
N ASN A 295 1.51 6.88 -9.25
CA ASN A 295 0.84 6.55 -10.50
C ASN A 295 1.72 7.00 -11.69
N ALA A 296 1.95 6.10 -12.64
CA ALA A 296 2.78 6.36 -13.82
C ALA A 296 2.25 7.50 -14.70
N GLU A 297 0.98 7.86 -14.56
CA GLU A 297 0.36 9.01 -15.24
C GLU A 297 0.51 10.32 -14.45
N ASN A 298 0.97 10.28 -13.20
CA ASN A 298 1.23 11.49 -12.41
C ASN A 298 2.59 12.11 -12.79
N HIS A 299 2.68 12.60 -14.03
CA HIS A 299 3.90 13.19 -14.57
C HIS A 299 4.48 14.36 -13.74
N PRO A 300 3.65 15.25 -13.12
CA PRO A 300 4.16 16.29 -12.24
C PRO A 300 4.93 15.70 -11.05
N MET A 301 4.38 14.71 -10.36
CA MET A 301 5.03 14.08 -9.20
C MET A 301 6.25 13.27 -9.61
N LEU A 302 6.20 12.55 -10.73
CA LEU A 302 7.36 11.83 -11.27
C LEU A 302 8.52 12.79 -11.60
N THR A 303 8.21 14.00 -12.09
CA THR A 303 9.21 15.04 -12.37
C THR A 303 9.83 15.57 -11.07
N VAL A 304 9.01 15.87 -10.06
CA VAL A 304 9.50 16.26 -8.73
C VAL A 304 10.39 15.18 -8.14
N ASN A 305 9.94 13.94 -8.13
CA ASN A 305 10.71 12.82 -7.57
C ASN A 305 12.06 12.63 -8.31
N ARG A 306 12.05 12.66 -9.64
CA ARG A 306 13.29 12.58 -10.44
C ARG A 306 14.26 13.69 -10.08
N SER A 307 13.79 14.93 -9.89
CA SER A 307 14.64 16.07 -9.50
C SER A 307 15.25 15.93 -8.10
N LEU A 308 14.68 15.05 -7.27
CA LEU A 308 15.13 14.70 -5.91
C LEU A 308 15.98 13.42 -5.88
N GLY A 309 16.26 12.82 -7.05
CA GLY A 309 17.09 11.62 -7.16
C GLY A 309 16.32 10.30 -6.91
N TYR A 310 14.99 10.32 -6.89
CA TYR A 310 14.21 9.07 -6.89
C TYR A 310 14.41 8.33 -8.22
N GLN A 311 14.60 7.03 -8.11
CA GLN A 311 14.74 6.11 -9.25
C GLN A 311 13.61 5.09 -9.22
N THR A 312 13.00 4.80 -10.36
CA THR A 312 12.02 3.72 -10.49
C THR A 312 12.77 2.39 -10.46
N VAL A 313 12.46 1.55 -9.49
CA VAL A 313 13.08 0.24 -9.27
C VAL A 313 12.19 -0.91 -9.71
N ALA A 314 10.88 -0.68 -9.78
CA ALA A 314 9.91 -1.63 -10.29
C ALA A 314 8.64 -0.90 -10.74
N GLU A 315 7.88 -1.55 -11.60
CA GLU A 315 6.52 -1.11 -11.94
C GLU A 315 5.52 -2.16 -11.50
N ARG A 316 4.34 -1.70 -11.07
CA ARG A 316 3.21 -2.53 -10.70
C ARG A 316 1.99 -2.16 -11.53
N ILE A 317 1.11 -3.13 -11.74
CA ILE A 317 -0.22 -2.92 -12.28
C ILE A 317 -1.27 -3.23 -11.21
N LEU A 318 -2.31 -2.41 -11.14
CA LEU A 318 -3.56 -2.72 -10.48
C LEU A 318 -4.52 -3.28 -11.54
N VAL A 319 -4.95 -4.51 -11.36
CA VAL A 319 -5.82 -5.22 -12.28
C VAL A 319 -7.16 -5.48 -11.61
N GLU A 320 -8.24 -5.17 -12.28
CA GLU A 320 -9.59 -5.63 -11.90
C GLU A 320 -9.96 -6.82 -12.78
N ILE A 321 -10.44 -7.88 -12.15
CA ILE A 321 -11.02 -9.04 -12.81
C ILE A 321 -12.50 -9.06 -12.45
N ARG A 322 -13.37 -9.07 -13.47
CA ARG A 322 -14.81 -9.21 -13.31
C ARG A 322 -15.17 -10.66 -13.53
N ARG A 323 -15.95 -11.21 -12.63
CA ARG A 323 -16.55 -12.51 -12.85
C ARG A 323 -17.51 -12.38 -14.03
N VAL A 324 -17.19 -13.02 -15.15
CA VAL A 324 -18.14 -13.23 -16.23
C VAL A 324 -19.11 -14.28 -15.69
N GLU A 325 -20.39 -13.92 -15.52
CA GLU A 325 -21.43 -14.92 -15.26
C GLU A 325 -21.38 -15.91 -16.42
N SER A 326 -20.69 -17.03 -16.18
CA SER A 326 -20.64 -18.11 -17.15
C SER A 326 -22.05 -18.62 -17.32
N ALA A 327 -22.60 -18.47 -18.52
CA ALA A 327 -23.90 -19.03 -18.94
C ALA A 327 -23.89 -20.58 -18.97
N LEU A 328 -23.14 -21.21 -18.08
CA LEU A 328 -22.93 -22.65 -18.04
C LEU A 328 -23.36 -23.23 -16.70
N HIS A 329 -24.65 -23.19 -16.42
CA HIS A 329 -25.34 -24.31 -15.80
C HIS A 329 -26.79 -24.30 -16.26
N LYS A 330 -27.05 -24.70 -17.53
CA LYS A 330 -28.29 -25.38 -17.83
C LYS A 330 -28.12 -26.81 -17.31
N PRO A 331 -28.88 -27.24 -16.32
CA PRO A 331 -28.93 -28.64 -15.98
C PRO A 331 -29.51 -29.40 -17.19
N ARG A 332 -28.78 -30.42 -17.62
CA ARG A 332 -29.35 -31.46 -18.49
C ARG A 332 -30.21 -32.42 -17.69
#